data_8d018d7338f4769236e2eadc6096e67b
#
_entry.id   8d018d7338f4769236e2eadc6096e67b
#
_cell.length_a   1.000
_cell.length_b   1.000
_cell.length_c   1.000
_cell.angle_alpha   90.00
_cell.angle_beta   90.00
_cell.angle_gamma   90.00
#
_symmetry.space_group_name_H-M   'P 1'
#
loop_
_entity.id
_entity.type
_entity.pdbx_description
1 polymer ?
#
loop_
_entity_poly.entity_id
_entity_poly.type
_entity_poly.pdbx_seq_one_letter_code
_entity_poly.pdbx_strand_id
1 'polypeptide(L)'
;MKNNINIYLASPRGFCAGVDRAIQIVERAIKKFGSPVYVRHEIVHNKHVVEDLKKKGAIFVEELNEISDKTRPVIFSAHGVPKHVPEEAEKINIQYIDATCPLVSKVHREAEQLHKNGFKIILIGHKNHPEVIGTMGQIPSKSIDLIETKEQAEKYKLNGAEKIAYITQTTLSVDETEEIAKILRKRFPKIKSPIKEDICYATTNRQMAV
;
A
#
# COMPACT_ATOMS: atom_id res chain seq x y z
N MET A 1 -39.60 -5.85 26.12
CA MET A 1 -38.33 -6.35 26.71
C MET A 1 -37.21 -5.52 26.12
N LYS A 2 -36.42 -4.78 26.93
CA LYS A 2 -35.22 -4.10 26.43
C LYS A 2 -34.14 -5.18 26.22
N ASN A 3 -33.81 -5.47 24.97
CA ASN A 3 -32.68 -6.34 24.67
C ASN A 3 -31.41 -5.59 25.08
N ASN A 4 -30.76 -6.04 26.14
CA ASN A 4 -29.44 -5.54 26.52
C ASN A 4 -28.44 -6.05 25.48
N ILE A 5 -27.81 -5.11 24.76
CA ILE A 5 -26.74 -5.40 23.82
C ILE A 5 -25.41 -5.20 24.57
N ASN A 6 -24.59 -6.24 24.61
CA ASN A 6 -23.22 -6.14 25.12
C ASN A 6 -22.29 -5.73 23.97
N ILE A 7 -21.49 -4.69 24.19
CA ILE A 7 -20.49 -4.20 23.22
C ILE A 7 -19.10 -4.50 23.79
N TYR A 8 -18.32 -5.27 23.06
CA TYR A 8 -16.92 -5.58 23.38
C TYR A 8 -16.01 -4.77 22.45
N LEU A 9 -15.03 -4.07 23.03
CA LEU A 9 -14.07 -3.28 22.27
C LEU A 9 -12.73 -4.02 22.23
N ALA A 10 -12.32 -4.43 21.02
CA ALA A 10 -11.01 -5.02 20.80
C ALA A 10 -9.87 -4.04 21.11
N SER A 11 -8.74 -4.55 21.60
CA SER A 11 -7.52 -3.78 21.85
C SER A 11 -6.31 -4.60 21.37
N PRO A 12 -5.40 -4.01 20.58
CA PRO A 12 -5.30 -2.61 20.18
C PRO A 12 -6.33 -2.21 19.10
N ARG A 13 -6.69 -0.92 19.11
CA ARG A 13 -7.57 -0.28 18.11
C ARG A 13 -7.11 1.15 17.80
N GLY A 14 -7.75 1.82 16.84
CA GLY A 14 -7.41 3.18 16.44
C GLY A 14 -6.36 3.25 15.33
N PHE A 15 -5.72 4.38 15.14
CA PHE A 15 -4.72 4.56 14.10
C PHE A 15 -3.38 3.91 14.46
N CYS A 16 -2.66 3.42 13.45
CA CYS A 16 -1.27 3.01 13.61
C CYS A 16 -0.33 4.20 13.35
N ALA A 17 0.93 4.07 13.72
CA ALA A 17 1.93 5.12 13.51
C ALA A 17 2.07 5.54 12.03
N GLY A 18 1.86 4.63 11.06
CA GLY A 18 1.88 4.94 9.64
C GLY A 18 0.73 5.84 9.21
N VAL A 19 -0.49 5.56 9.71
CA VAL A 19 -1.69 6.37 9.47
C VAL A 19 -1.55 7.75 10.12
N ASP A 20 -1.16 7.80 11.40
CA ASP A 20 -0.95 9.07 12.10
C ASP A 20 0.10 9.94 11.41
N ARG A 21 1.22 9.35 10.97
CA ARG A 21 2.25 10.04 10.22
C ARG A 21 1.70 10.65 8.91
N ALA A 22 0.93 9.89 8.15
CA ALA A 22 0.38 10.36 6.88
C ALA A 22 -0.58 11.55 7.08
N ILE A 23 -1.46 11.48 8.09
CA ILE A 23 -2.36 12.56 8.45
C ILE A 23 -1.56 13.81 8.84
N GLN A 24 -0.58 13.67 9.73
CA GLN A 24 0.27 14.77 10.18
C GLN A 24 1.07 15.42 9.05
N ILE A 25 1.47 14.65 8.02
CA ILE A 25 2.15 15.21 6.84
C ILE A 25 1.23 16.18 6.11
N VAL A 26 -0.04 15.81 5.88
CA VAL A 26 -1.02 16.70 5.24
C VAL A 26 -1.25 17.96 6.08
N GLU A 27 -1.48 17.82 7.38
CA GLU A 27 -1.71 18.95 8.28
C GLU A 27 -0.50 19.91 8.35
N ARG A 28 0.72 19.35 8.41
CA ARG A 28 1.96 20.14 8.38
C ARG A 28 2.16 20.84 7.03
N ALA A 29 1.79 20.20 5.92
CA ALA A 29 1.85 20.81 4.60
C ALA A 29 0.87 21.98 4.50
N ILE A 30 -0.38 21.82 4.96
CA ILE A 30 -1.35 22.92 5.03
C ILE A 30 -0.80 24.08 5.86
N LYS A 31 -0.21 23.80 7.04
CA LYS A 31 0.39 24.83 7.90
C LYS A 31 1.57 25.53 7.23
N LYS A 32 2.41 24.79 6.49
CA LYS A 32 3.64 25.31 5.86
C LYS A 32 3.37 26.10 4.59
N PHE A 33 2.52 25.59 3.72
CA PHE A 33 2.32 26.14 2.37
C PHE A 33 1.03 26.95 2.25
N GLY A 34 0.15 26.89 3.26
CA GLY A 34 -1.21 27.43 3.18
C GLY A 34 -2.14 26.50 2.40
N SER A 35 -3.44 26.81 2.44
CA SER A 35 -4.46 26.11 1.64
C SER A 35 -4.53 26.71 0.23
N PRO A 36 -4.81 25.89 -0.82
CA PRO A 36 -4.95 24.44 -0.76
C PRO A 36 -3.60 23.71 -0.79
N VAL A 37 -3.60 22.44 -0.33
CA VAL A 37 -2.61 21.43 -0.67
C VAL A 37 -3.31 20.26 -1.36
N TYR A 38 -2.67 19.63 -2.33
CA TYR A 38 -3.26 18.50 -3.03
C TYR A 38 -2.86 17.18 -2.39
N VAL A 39 -3.74 16.19 -2.41
CA VAL A 39 -3.47 14.84 -1.92
C VAL A 39 -3.92 13.87 -3.00
N ARG A 40 -2.98 13.07 -3.52
CA ARG A 40 -3.30 12.07 -4.55
C ARG A 40 -3.85 10.82 -3.89
N HIS A 41 -5.07 10.45 -4.27
CA HIS A 41 -5.93 9.44 -3.65
C HIS A 41 -6.26 9.78 -2.18
N GLU A 42 -7.11 8.99 -1.54
CA GLU A 42 -7.34 9.10 -0.10
C GLU A 42 -6.02 8.89 0.65
N ILE A 43 -5.69 9.78 1.57
CA ILE A 43 -4.44 9.68 2.36
C ILE A 43 -4.37 8.36 3.13
N VAL A 44 -5.50 7.90 3.61
CA VAL A 44 -5.78 6.63 4.27
C VAL A 44 -7.25 6.26 4.02
N HIS A 45 -7.60 4.98 4.06
CA HIS A 45 -8.99 4.51 3.90
C HIS A 45 -9.85 4.82 5.14
N ASN A 46 -10.12 6.11 5.37
CA ASN A 46 -10.99 6.56 6.44
C ASN A 46 -11.73 7.84 6.03
N LYS A 47 -13.03 7.70 5.77
CA LYS A 47 -13.87 8.80 5.31
C LYS A 47 -13.85 10.00 6.25
N HIS A 48 -13.88 9.79 7.57
CA HIS A 48 -13.86 10.89 8.53
C HIS A 48 -12.55 11.69 8.48
N VAL A 49 -11.41 10.99 8.33
CA VAL A 49 -10.11 11.64 8.15
C VAL A 49 -10.08 12.46 6.86
N VAL A 50 -10.55 11.88 5.75
CA VAL A 50 -10.59 12.56 4.45
C VAL A 50 -11.45 13.83 4.54
N GLU A 51 -12.66 13.75 5.11
CA GLU A 51 -13.56 14.89 5.26
C GLU A 51 -12.98 15.97 6.21
N ASP A 52 -12.30 15.58 7.28
CA ASP A 52 -11.65 16.54 8.19
C ASP A 52 -10.49 17.27 7.49
N LEU A 53 -9.66 16.57 6.74
CA LEU A 53 -8.58 17.17 5.96
C LEU A 53 -9.10 18.09 4.84
N LYS A 54 -10.22 17.75 4.18
CA LYS A 54 -10.90 18.64 3.23
C LYS A 54 -11.31 19.95 3.89
N LYS A 55 -11.93 19.89 5.07
CA LYS A 55 -12.31 21.10 5.85
C LYS A 55 -11.10 21.94 6.23
N LYS A 56 -9.93 21.34 6.43
CA LYS A 56 -8.66 22.02 6.71
C LYS A 56 -7.98 22.60 5.47
N GLY A 57 -8.49 22.30 4.26
CA GLY A 57 -7.99 22.86 3.01
C GLY A 57 -7.17 21.91 2.15
N ALA A 58 -7.30 20.59 2.37
CA ALA A 58 -6.78 19.61 1.43
C ALA A 58 -7.75 19.39 0.27
N ILE A 59 -7.22 19.29 -0.95
CA ILE A 59 -7.95 18.91 -2.16
C ILE A 59 -7.47 17.53 -2.59
N PHE A 60 -8.40 16.57 -2.63
CA PHE A 60 -8.08 15.21 -3.06
C PHE A 60 -8.26 15.09 -4.57
N VAL A 61 -7.28 14.51 -5.25
CA VAL A 61 -7.25 14.27 -6.69
C VAL A 61 -6.89 12.81 -6.96
N GLU A 62 -7.39 12.28 -8.05
CA GLU A 62 -7.02 10.93 -8.49
C GLU A 62 -5.71 10.96 -9.28
N GLU A 63 -5.57 11.93 -10.20
CA GLU A 63 -4.40 12.04 -11.07
C GLU A 63 -3.78 13.44 -11.01
N LEU A 64 -2.48 13.53 -11.34
CA LEU A 64 -1.73 14.79 -11.25
C LEU A 64 -2.23 15.88 -12.23
N ASN A 65 -2.86 15.48 -13.34
CA ASN A 65 -3.42 16.40 -14.32
C ASN A 65 -4.67 17.16 -13.82
N GLU A 66 -5.29 16.71 -12.72
CA GLU A 66 -6.41 17.39 -12.07
C GLU A 66 -5.96 18.58 -11.19
N ILE A 67 -4.64 18.70 -10.95
CA ILE A 67 -4.08 19.76 -10.13
C ILE A 67 -4.13 21.07 -10.91
N SER A 68 -4.99 21.99 -10.47
CA SER A 68 -5.18 23.30 -11.13
C SER A 68 -4.08 24.31 -10.79
N ASP A 69 -3.59 24.31 -9.55
CA ASP A 69 -2.52 25.21 -9.10
C ASP A 69 -1.23 24.43 -8.87
N LYS A 70 -0.36 24.40 -9.89
CA LYS A 70 0.92 23.72 -9.87
C LYS A 70 1.98 24.33 -8.93
N THR A 71 1.72 25.51 -8.38
CA THR A 71 2.59 26.13 -7.37
C THR A 71 2.43 25.50 -5.99
N ARG A 72 1.39 24.70 -5.80
CA ARG A 72 1.07 24.02 -4.56
C ARG A 72 1.60 22.57 -4.54
N PRO A 73 2.03 22.08 -3.39
CA PRO A 73 2.53 20.70 -3.30
C PRO A 73 1.41 19.67 -3.44
N VAL A 74 1.76 18.50 -3.98
CA VAL A 74 0.94 17.29 -3.91
C VAL A 74 1.52 16.30 -2.91
N ILE A 75 0.66 15.64 -2.14
CA ILE A 75 1.05 14.64 -1.15
C ILE A 75 0.63 13.27 -1.68
N PHE A 76 1.58 12.34 -1.78
CA PHE A 76 1.29 10.96 -2.12
C PHE A 76 0.82 10.21 -0.88
N SER A 77 -0.23 9.40 -1.02
CA SER A 77 -0.90 8.74 0.11
C SER A 77 -0.03 7.69 0.82
N ALA A 78 -0.48 7.23 1.98
CA ALA A 78 0.19 6.19 2.75
C ALA A 78 0.37 4.86 1.99
N HIS A 79 -0.43 4.64 0.95
CA HIS A 79 -0.42 3.43 0.13
C HIS A 79 0.79 3.33 -0.82
N GLY A 80 1.50 4.44 -1.01
CA GLY A 80 2.56 4.53 -2.01
C GLY A 80 2.04 4.73 -3.43
N VAL A 81 2.95 5.02 -4.34
CA VAL A 81 2.65 5.28 -5.75
C VAL A 81 3.62 4.54 -6.67
N PRO A 82 3.22 4.21 -7.92
CA PRO A 82 4.14 3.75 -8.96
C PRO A 82 5.28 4.73 -9.22
N LYS A 83 6.44 4.24 -9.66
CA LYS A 83 7.62 5.09 -9.96
C LYS A 83 7.37 6.22 -10.96
N HIS A 84 6.50 5.99 -11.93
CA HIS A 84 6.21 7.02 -12.94
C HIS A 84 5.50 8.26 -12.36
N VAL A 85 4.81 8.13 -11.21
CA VAL A 85 4.06 9.24 -10.62
C VAL A 85 4.96 10.37 -10.10
N PRO A 86 6.01 10.12 -9.27
CA PRO A 86 6.97 11.17 -8.95
C PRO A 86 7.73 11.71 -10.17
N GLU A 87 8.08 10.86 -11.15
CA GLU A 87 8.70 11.30 -12.40
C GLU A 87 7.79 12.25 -13.21
N GLU A 88 6.49 11.97 -13.21
CA GLU A 88 5.49 12.85 -13.83
C GLU A 88 5.37 14.18 -13.07
N ALA A 89 5.30 14.14 -11.73
CA ALA A 89 5.27 15.36 -10.91
C ALA A 89 6.47 16.27 -11.20
N GLU A 90 7.67 15.70 -11.32
CA GLU A 90 8.89 16.42 -11.68
C GLU A 90 8.81 17.04 -13.08
N LYS A 91 8.34 16.27 -14.09
CA LYS A 91 8.19 16.76 -15.47
C LYS A 91 7.23 17.94 -15.60
N ILE A 92 6.19 17.98 -14.78
CA ILE A 92 5.21 19.07 -14.78
C ILE A 92 5.50 20.16 -13.74
N ASN A 93 6.68 20.09 -13.09
CA ASN A 93 7.18 21.02 -12.07
C ASN A 93 6.25 21.17 -10.85
N ILE A 94 5.64 20.09 -10.40
CA ILE A 94 4.88 20.05 -9.15
C ILE A 94 5.76 19.49 -8.03
N GLN A 95 5.91 20.25 -6.95
CA GLN A 95 6.55 19.74 -5.74
C GLN A 95 5.70 18.63 -5.12
N TYR A 96 6.30 17.47 -4.83
CA TYR A 96 5.59 16.42 -4.13
C TYR A 96 6.17 16.14 -2.74
N ILE A 97 5.32 15.60 -1.86
CA ILE A 97 5.67 15.14 -0.51
C ILE A 97 5.21 13.69 -0.39
N ASP A 98 6.14 12.79 -0.12
CA ASP A 98 5.84 11.37 0.00
C ASP A 98 5.40 11.01 1.44
N ALA A 99 4.12 10.65 1.60
CA ALA A 99 3.57 10.15 2.85
C ALA A 99 3.47 8.62 2.91
N THR A 100 4.06 7.90 1.96
CA THR A 100 4.08 6.43 1.93
C THR A 100 4.45 5.84 3.28
N CYS A 101 3.68 4.88 3.76
CA CYS A 101 3.98 4.17 5.00
C CYS A 101 5.36 3.49 4.90
N PRO A 102 6.23 3.59 5.92
CA PRO A 102 7.55 2.95 5.89
C PRO A 102 7.53 1.44 5.62
N LEU A 103 6.46 0.75 6.04
CA LEU A 103 6.29 -0.68 5.76
C LEU A 103 5.94 -0.96 4.30
N VAL A 104 5.14 -0.11 3.67
CA VAL A 104 4.91 -0.15 2.21
C VAL A 104 6.20 0.14 1.45
N SER A 105 6.94 1.17 1.86
CA SER A 105 8.26 1.47 1.26
C SER A 105 9.25 0.32 1.42
N LYS A 106 9.14 -0.50 2.48
CA LYS A 106 9.93 -1.73 2.65
C LYS A 106 9.59 -2.74 1.55
N VAL A 107 8.30 -2.99 1.29
CA VAL A 107 7.84 -3.91 0.24
C VAL A 107 8.26 -3.43 -1.15
N HIS A 108 8.16 -2.12 -1.43
CA HIS A 108 8.63 -1.52 -2.68
C HIS A 108 10.13 -1.81 -2.92
N ARG A 109 10.98 -1.54 -1.91
CA ARG A 109 12.43 -1.79 -2.01
C ARG A 109 12.75 -3.28 -2.14
N GLU A 110 11.99 -4.15 -1.49
CA GLU A 110 12.16 -5.59 -1.61
C GLU A 110 11.82 -6.06 -3.03
N ALA A 111 10.72 -5.57 -3.61
CA ALA A 111 10.36 -5.84 -5.01
C ALA A 111 11.47 -5.42 -5.97
N GLU A 112 12.02 -4.21 -5.81
CA GLU A 112 13.13 -3.72 -6.62
C GLU A 112 14.38 -4.56 -6.49
N GLN A 113 14.75 -4.96 -5.27
CA GLN A 113 15.93 -5.76 -5.02
C GLN A 113 15.79 -7.17 -5.59
N LEU A 114 14.61 -7.78 -5.45
CA LEU A 114 14.31 -9.08 -6.04
C LEU A 114 14.39 -9.02 -7.56
N HIS A 115 13.80 -7.97 -8.17
CA HIS A 115 13.87 -7.78 -9.62
C HIS A 115 15.33 -7.62 -10.11
N LYS A 116 16.15 -6.79 -9.44
CA LYS A 116 17.57 -6.62 -9.76
C LYS A 116 18.36 -7.93 -9.69
N ASN A 117 17.95 -8.85 -8.83
CA ASN A 117 18.54 -10.18 -8.68
C ASN A 117 17.97 -11.25 -9.63
N GLY A 118 17.15 -10.85 -10.60
CA GLY A 118 16.59 -11.71 -11.63
C GLY A 118 15.44 -12.60 -11.18
N PHE A 119 14.75 -12.25 -10.10
CA PHE A 119 13.57 -13.00 -9.65
C PHE A 119 12.31 -12.59 -10.43
N LYS A 120 11.52 -13.58 -10.80
CA LYS A 120 10.08 -13.40 -11.08
C LYS A 120 9.37 -13.27 -9.73
N ILE A 121 8.52 -12.26 -9.59
CA ILE A 121 7.89 -11.93 -8.31
C ILE A 121 6.39 -12.22 -8.39
N ILE A 122 5.87 -12.83 -7.34
CA ILE A 122 4.43 -12.94 -7.09
C ILE A 122 4.09 -11.94 -5.99
N LEU A 123 3.16 -11.04 -6.27
CA LEU A 123 2.55 -10.19 -5.25
C LEU A 123 1.22 -10.83 -4.81
N ILE A 124 1.11 -11.19 -3.54
CA ILE A 124 -0.17 -11.58 -2.94
C ILE A 124 -0.87 -10.29 -2.50
N GLY A 125 -2.07 -10.02 -3.03
CA GLY A 125 -2.77 -8.77 -2.75
C GLY A 125 -4.10 -8.66 -3.47
N HIS A 126 -4.83 -7.58 -3.23
CA HIS A 126 -6.12 -7.32 -3.87
C HIS A 126 -5.96 -6.43 -5.10
N LYS A 127 -6.48 -6.90 -6.23
CA LYS A 127 -6.52 -6.14 -7.48
C LYS A 127 -7.17 -4.76 -7.26
N ASN A 128 -6.62 -3.74 -7.93
CA ASN A 128 -7.08 -2.35 -7.85
C ASN A 128 -6.85 -1.66 -6.49
N HIS A 129 -6.29 -2.32 -5.49
CA HIS A 129 -5.90 -1.65 -4.26
C HIS A 129 -4.71 -0.70 -4.53
N PRO A 130 -4.73 0.57 -4.05
CA PRO A 130 -3.66 1.55 -4.30
C PRO A 130 -2.25 1.05 -3.93
N GLU A 131 -2.10 0.34 -2.82
CA GLU A 131 -0.82 -0.25 -2.39
C GLU A 131 -0.31 -1.29 -3.40
N VAL A 132 -1.20 -2.12 -3.95
CA VAL A 132 -0.86 -3.14 -4.96
C VAL A 132 -0.44 -2.47 -6.26
N ILE A 133 -1.18 -1.45 -6.70
CA ILE A 133 -0.83 -0.66 -7.88
C ILE A 133 0.54 0.00 -7.68
N GLY A 134 0.77 0.62 -6.52
CA GLY A 134 2.04 1.24 -6.13
C GLY A 134 3.20 0.26 -6.17
N THR A 135 3.04 -0.91 -5.56
CA THR A 135 4.08 -1.96 -5.50
C THR A 135 4.37 -2.55 -6.88
N MET A 136 3.35 -2.89 -7.66
CA MET A 136 3.53 -3.41 -9.01
C MET A 136 4.21 -2.40 -9.94
N GLY A 137 3.96 -1.11 -9.73
CA GLY A 137 4.57 -0.01 -10.48
C GLY A 137 6.02 0.31 -10.09
N GLN A 138 6.65 -0.42 -9.15
CA GLN A 138 8.07 -0.23 -8.82
C GLN A 138 9.01 -0.91 -9.83
N ILE A 139 8.54 -1.91 -10.55
CA ILE A 139 9.32 -2.74 -11.45
C ILE A 139 8.55 -3.01 -12.75
N PRO A 140 9.23 -3.45 -13.83
CA PRO A 140 8.56 -3.77 -15.08
C PRO A 140 7.47 -4.82 -14.90
N SER A 141 6.30 -4.62 -15.53
CA SER A 141 5.11 -5.47 -15.41
C SER A 141 5.36 -6.95 -15.72
N LYS A 142 6.31 -7.26 -16.61
CA LYS A 142 6.70 -8.64 -16.92
C LYS A 142 7.39 -9.37 -15.77
N SER A 143 7.88 -8.64 -14.77
CA SER A 143 8.67 -9.18 -13.63
C SER A 143 7.82 -9.50 -12.40
N ILE A 144 6.56 -9.04 -12.36
CA ILE A 144 5.67 -9.21 -11.22
C ILE A 144 4.27 -9.63 -11.68
N ASP A 145 3.70 -10.62 -11.02
CA ASP A 145 2.32 -11.06 -11.22
C ASP A 145 1.55 -10.97 -9.92
N LEU A 146 0.25 -10.68 -10.01
CA LEU A 146 -0.66 -10.60 -8.87
C LEU A 146 -1.38 -11.92 -8.66
N ILE A 147 -1.45 -12.38 -7.42
CA ILE A 147 -2.29 -13.50 -6.97
C ILE A 147 -3.16 -13.02 -5.82
N GLU A 148 -4.48 -13.22 -5.96
CA GLU A 148 -5.48 -12.80 -4.98
C GLU A 148 -6.06 -14.00 -4.21
N THR A 149 -6.11 -15.18 -4.84
CA THR A 149 -6.82 -16.34 -4.30
C THR A 149 -5.98 -17.62 -4.32
N LYS A 150 -6.41 -18.62 -3.55
CA LYS A 150 -5.82 -19.96 -3.52
C LYS A 150 -5.88 -20.64 -4.89
N GLU A 151 -7.00 -20.51 -5.59
CA GLU A 151 -7.21 -21.10 -6.92
C GLU A 151 -6.25 -20.50 -7.95
N GLN A 152 -5.95 -19.22 -7.86
CA GLN A 152 -4.95 -18.56 -8.70
C GLN A 152 -3.55 -19.09 -8.37
N ALA A 153 -3.22 -19.27 -7.10
CA ALA A 153 -1.96 -19.86 -6.68
C ALA A 153 -1.79 -21.31 -7.17
N GLU A 154 -2.85 -22.11 -7.11
CA GLU A 154 -2.87 -23.49 -7.60
C GLU A 154 -2.67 -23.58 -9.12
N LYS A 155 -3.22 -22.64 -9.88
CA LYS A 155 -3.18 -22.63 -11.36
C LYS A 155 -2.00 -21.84 -11.91
N TYR A 156 -1.26 -21.09 -11.07
CA TYR A 156 -0.18 -20.24 -11.53
C TYR A 156 0.90 -21.04 -12.27
N LYS A 157 1.34 -20.53 -13.41
CA LYS A 157 2.39 -21.13 -14.22
C LYS A 157 3.59 -20.19 -14.29
N LEU A 158 4.74 -20.71 -13.93
CA LEU A 158 6.00 -19.98 -14.04
C LEU A 158 6.53 -20.10 -15.46
N ASN A 159 6.55 -18.98 -16.20
CA ASN A 159 7.02 -18.94 -17.57
C ASN A 159 8.50 -18.47 -17.60
N GLY A 160 9.42 -19.43 -17.82
CA GLY A 160 10.80 -19.12 -18.19
C GLY A 160 11.71 -18.50 -17.12
N ALA A 161 11.26 -18.34 -15.86
CA ALA A 161 12.10 -17.83 -14.79
C ALA A 161 12.70 -18.96 -13.95
N GLU A 162 14.01 -18.94 -13.73
CA GLU A 162 14.69 -19.90 -12.83
C GLU A 162 14.53 -19.54 -11.35
N LYS A 163 14.35 -18.25 -11.06
CA LYS A 163 14.23 -17.72 -9.71
C LYS A 163 12.87 -17.10 -9.49
N ILE A 164 12.19 -17.52 -8.43
CA ILE A 164 10.89 -17.01 -8.05
C ILE A 164 10.88 -16.56 -6.61
N ALA A 165 10.17 -15.46 -6.31
CA ALA A 165 9.94 -14.96 -4.97
C ALA A 165 8.48 -14.53 -4.81
N TYR A 166 8.00 -14.42 -3.58
CA TYR A 166 6.74 -13.73 -3.32
C TYR A 166 6.93 -12.63 -2.29
N ILE A 167 6.08 -11.62 -2.40
CA ILE A 167 5.87 -10.52 -1.44
C ILE A 167 4.37 -10.36 -1.22
N THR A 168 3.96 -9.61 -0.20
CA THR A 168 2.54 -9.43 0.09
C THR A 168 2.17 -7.97 0.29
N GLN A 169 0.90 -7.65 0.06
CA GLN A 169 0.30 -6.41 0.52
C GLN A 169 0.33 -6.37 2.06
N THR A 170 0.49 -5.18 2.65
CA THR A 170 0.72 -5.03 4.10
C THR A 170 -0.53 -5.18 4.97
N THR A 171 -1.72 -5.19 4.38
CA THR A 171 -3.01 -5.12 5.10
C THR A 171 -3.93 -6.30 4.82
N LEU A 172 -3.38 -7.46 4.49
CA LEU A 172 -4.13 -8.69 4.23
C LEU A 172 -4.53 -9.43 5.51
N SER A 173 -5.44 -10.38 5.36
CA SER A 173 -5.65 -11.43 6.36
C SER A 173 -4.40 -12.30 6.48
N VAL A 174 -3.91 -12.48 7.71
CA VAL A 174 -2.72 -13.31 7.97
C VAL A 174 -2.97 -14.76 7.58
N ASP A 175 -4.13 -15.33 7.98
CA ASP A 175 -4.46 -16.73 7.73
C ASP A 175 -4.66 -17.01 6.23
N GLU A 176 -5.42 -16.16 5.53
CA GLU A 176 -5.65 -16.32 4.08
C GLU A 176 -4.35 -16.18 3.28
N THR A 177 -3.50 -15.22 3.66
CA THR A 177 -2.19 -15.03 3.03
C THR A 177 -1.28 -16.23 3.23
N GLU A 178 -1.26 -16.79 4.45
CA GLU A 178 -0.45 -17.98 4.75
C GLU A 178 -0.93 -19.21 3.98
N GLU A 179 -2.24 -19.37 3.77
CA GLU A 179 -2.77 -20.45 2.92
C GLU A 179 -2.29 -20.34 1.48
N ILE A 180 -2.34 -19.13 0.89
CA ILE A 180 -1.82 -18.87 -0.46
C ILE A 180 -0.31 -19.15 -0.51
N ALA A 181 0.43 -18.65 0.47
CA ALA A 181 1.88 -18.83 0.56
C ALA A 181 2.28 -20.32 0.71
N LYS A 182 1.51 -21.13 1.47
CA LYS A 182 1.70 -22.59 1.58
C LYS A 182 1.55 -23.29 0.23
N ILE A 183 0.53 -22.92 -0.55
CA ILE A 183 0.33 -23.46 -1.89
C ILE A 183 1.53 -23.12 -2.78
N LEU A 184 1.97 -21.87 -2.79
CA LEU A 184 3.12 -21.43 -3.57
C LEU A 184 4.40 -22.17 -3.17
N ARG A 185 4.69 -22.32 -1.87
CA ARG A 185 5.88 -23.06 -1.38
C ARG A 185 5.82 -24.56 -1.75
N LYS A 186 4.64 -25.17 -1.71
CA LYS A 186 4.45 -26.57 -2.15
C LYS A 186 4.71 -26.74 -3.65
N ARG A 187 4.23 -25.82 -4.47
CA ARG A 187 4.38 -25.87 -5.92
C ARG A 187 5.76 -25.46 -6.42
N PHE A 188 6.39 -24.52 -5.73
CA PHE A 188 7.70 -23.98 -6.04
C PHE A 188 8.64 -24.11 -4.83
N PRO A 189 9.25 -25.28 -4.57
CA PRO A 189 10.03 -25.53 -3.36
C PRO A 189 11.21 -24.58 -3.15
N LYS A 190 11.69 -23.94 -4.23
CA LYS A 190 12.78 -22.94 -4.19
C LYS A 190 12.28 -21.49 -4.17
N ILE A 191 10.97 -21.25 -3.97
CA ILE A 191 10.43 -19.90 -3.90
C ILE A 191 11.00 -19.16 -2.69
N LYS A 192 11.49 -17.95 -2.93
CA LYS A 192 11.99 -17.10 -1.86
C LYS A 192 10.81 -16.39 -1.18
N SER A 193 10.72 -16.55 0.13
CA SER A 193 9.78 -15.81 0.98
C SER A 193 10.33 -14.42 1.32
N PRO A 194 9.47 -13.47 1.77
CA PRO A 194 9.91 -12.20 2.32
C PRO A 194 10.95 -12.38 3.43
N ILE A 195 11.96 -11.50 3.50
CA ILE A 195 13.02 -11.56 4.54
C ILE A 195 12.40 -11.31 5.94
N LYS A 196 11.41 -10.45 6.00
CA LYS A 196 10.57 -10.20 7.17
C LYS A 196 9.12 -10.17 6.68
N GLU A 197 8.18 -10.55 7.54
CA GLU A 197 6.76 -10.48 7.21
C GLU A 197 6.39 -9.12 6.62
N ASP A 198 5.64 -9.13 5.52
CA ASP A 198 5.17 -7.93 4.85
C ASP A 198 3.89 -7.40 5.49
N ILE A 199 3.02 -8.30 6.00
CA ILE A 199 1.82 -7.88 6.72
C ILE A 199 2.23 -7.07 7.94
N CYS A 200 1.69 -5.86 8.04
CA CYS A 200 2.14 -4.93 9.07
C CYS A 200 1.68 -5.38 10.47
N TYR A 201 2.53 -5.15 11.48
CA TYR A 201 2.24 -5.50 12.88
C TYR A 201 0.90 -4.95 13.38
N ALA A 202 0.49 -3.79 12.89
CA ALA A 202 -0.78 -3.19 13.29
C ALA A 202 -1.99 -3.97 12.73
N THR A 203 -1.86 -4.52 11.53
CA THR A 203 -2.86 -5.41 10.93
C THR A 203 -2.92 -6.73 11.72
N THR A 204 -1.75 -7.38 11.91
CA THR A 204 -1.65 -8.63 12.67
C THR A 204 -2.22 -8.48 14.08
N ASN A 205 -1.77 -7.47 14.85
CA ASN A 205 -2.23 -7.27 16.22
C ASN A 205 -3.73 -7.02 16.34
N ARG A 206 -4.33 -6.31 15.35
CA ARG A 206 -5.78 -6.08 15.33
C ARG A 206 -6.58 -7.34 15.00
N GLN A 207 -6.10 -8.15 14.06
CA GLN A 207 -6.72 -9.43 13.73
C GLN A 207 -6.69 -10.38 14.95
N MET A 208 -5.55 -10.42 15.66
CA MET A 208 -5.42 -11.23 16.87
C MET A 208 -6.28 -10.73 18.04
N ALA A 209 -6.66 -9.46 18.04
CA ALA A 209 -7.48 -8.87 19.11
C ALA A 209 -8.99 -9.10 18.93
N VAL A 210 -9.44 -9.54 17.76
CA VAL A 210 -10.83 -9.84 17.42
C VAL A 210 -11.09 -11.34 17.51
#